data_c5bc9f42ebaf496bc06b077cc55bcaee
#
_entry.id   c5bc9f42ebaf496bc06b077cc55bcaee
#
_cell.length_a   1.000
_cell.length_b   1.000
_cell.length_c   1.000
_cell.angle_alpha   90.00
_cell.angle_beta   90.00
_cell.angle_gamma   90.00
#
_symmetry.space_group_name_H-M   'P 1'
#
loop_
_entity.id
_entity.type
_entity.pdbx_description
1 polymer ?
#
loop_
_entity_poly.entity_id
_entity_poly.type
_entity_poly.pdbx_seq_one_letter_code
_entity_poly.pdbx_strand_id
1 'polypeptide(L)'
;MAKTSIPFKSFLRNNIVQALVIILSVLLSFYLEQQRQVNITNQEKNYLLTDLTKTLESDINQIKIILDNLGDSDKNLVKLLDDINNNHALLTDREVVEILLQIQIGTSFFPQDGIFNELISNGSFNLIENEELKSLLLNMYTHKKERNYATSTEIDNFNLLWRKQIMGNFRIQFNYNSYDGEIYGQQELTRFRFNKQYYLSNELYGALSQSRIYVGMYTRFLNDQKNEYNTALALSKTEISED
;
A
#
# COMPACT_ATOMS: atom_id res chain seq x y z
N MET A 1 -4.93 -0.42 -89.81
CA MET A 1 -4.86 -0.58 -88.42
C MET A 1 -3.51 0.01 -87.90
N ALA A 2 -3.54 1.22 -87.35
CA ALA A 2 -2.34 1.92 -86.89
C ALA A 2 -2.05 1.44 -85.41
N LYS A 3 -0.94 0.71 -85.21
CA LYS A 3 -0.42 0.38 -83.88
C LYS A 3 0.20 1.67 -83.34
N THR A 4 -0.51 2.34 -82.41
CA THR A 4 0.06 3.40 -81.60
C THR A 4 1.06 2.79 -80.60
N SER A 5 2.35 2.83 -80.95
CA SER A 5 3.42 2.47 -80.01
C SER A 5 3.53 3.57 -78.99
N ILE A 6 3.12 3.26 -77.73
CA ILE A 6 3.39 4.10 -76.58
C ILE A 6 4.90 4.24 -76.45
N PRO A 7 5.50 5.42 -76.38
CA PRO A 7 6.93 5.57 -76.30
C PRO A 7 7.40 4.97 -74.93
N PHE A 8 8.33 4.04 -74.97
CA PHE A 8 8.85 3.29 -73.84
C PHE A 8 9.24 4.17 -72.62
N LYS A 9 9.71 5.40 -72.84
CA LYS A 9 10.00 6.39 -71.78
C LYS A 9 8.74 6.88 -71.07
N SER A 10 7.60 7.02 -71.66
CA SER A 10 6.36 7.43 -70.97
C SER A 10 5.76 6.29 -70.18
N PHE A 11 5.87 5.05 -70.63
CA PHE A 11 5.46 3.84 -69.93
C PHE A 11 6.31 3.64 -68.66
N LEU A 12 7.63 3.76 -68.78
CA LEU A 12 8.55 3.62 -67.61
C LEU A 12 8.30 4.72 -66.59
N ARG A 13 8.10 5.98 -67.00
CA ARG A 13 7.82 7.11 -66.09
C ARG A 13 6.50 6.91 -65.35
N ASN A 14 5.45 6.45 -66.02
CA ASN A 14 4.14 6.23 -65.36
C ASN A 14 4.20 5.11 -64.36
N ASN A 15 4.90 4.02 -64.66
CA ASN A 15 5.06 2.90 -63.72
C ASN A 15 5.92 3.29 -62.48
N ILE A 16 6.97 4.11 -62.66
CA ILE A 16 7.75 4.63 -61.55
C ILE A 16 6.90 5.54 -60.65
N VAL A 17 6.10 6.45 -61.26
CA VAL A 17 5.20 7.33 -60.50
C VAL A 17 4.14 6.51 -59.73
N GLN A 18 3.54 5.49 -60.36
CA GLN A 18 2.61 4.58 -59.69
C GLN A 18 3.27 3.81 -58.52
N ALA A 19 4.49 3.29 -58.71
CA ALA A 19 5.23 2.61 -57.67
C ALA A 19 5.53 3.55 -56.49
N LEU A 20 5.96 4.81 -56.75
CA LEU A 20 6.18 5.83 -55.72
C LEU A 20 4.90 6.16 -54.96
N VAL A 21 3.75 6.33 -55.65
CA VAL A 21 2.46 6.59 -55.00
C VAL A 21 2.07 5.44 -54.09
N ILE A 22 2.24 4.18 -54.52
CA ILE A 22 1.95 3.00 -53.69
C ILE A 22 2.85 2.99 -52.47
N ILE A 23 4.17 3.18 -52.62
CA ILE A 23 5.11 3.20 -51.50
C ILE A 23 4.75 4.32 -50.51
N LEU A 24 4.48 5.54 -50.98
CA LEU A 24 4.09 6.65 -50.13
C LEU A 24 2.76 6.39 -49.40
N SER A 25 1.78 5.78 -50.07
CA SER A 25 0.49 5.42 -49.47
C SER A 25 0.66 4.38 -48.36
N VAL A 26 1.52 3.37 -48.59
CA VAL A 26 1.83 2.34 -47.58
C VAL A 26 2.55 2.97 -46.38
N LEU A 27 3.57 3.79 -46.63
CA LEU A 27 4.30 4.50 -45.56
C LEU A 27 3.38 5.42 -44.75
N LEU A 28 2.50 6.15 -45.40
CA LEU A 28 1.51 7.00 -44.73
C LEU A 28 0.54 6.17 -43.88
N SER A 29 0.08 5.03 -44.39
CA SER A 29 -0.81 4.13 -43.66
C SER A 29 -0.12 3.56 -42.41
N PHE A 30 1.13 3.16 -42.52
CA PHE A 30 1.91 2.72 -41.35
C PHE A 30 2.12 3.85 -40.34
N TYR A 31 2.42 5.07 -40.80
CA TYR A 31 2.59 6.21 -39.91
C TYR A 31 1.30 6.54 -39.15
N LEU A 32 0.15 6.56 -39.83
CA LEU A 32 -1.14 6.83 -39.21
C LEU A 32 -1.53 5.72 -38.21
N GLU A 33 -1.27 4.47 -38.57
CA GLU A 33 -1.53 3.34 -37.65
C GLU A 33 -0.61 3.41 -36.40
N GLN A 34 0.66 3.77 -36.60
CA GLN A 34 1.58 3.95 -35.47
C GLN A 34 1.11 5.09 -34.54
N GLN A 35 0.67 6.22 -35.09
CA GLN A 35 0.11 7.33 -34.31
C GLN A 35 -1.15 6.90 -33.55
N ARG A 36 -2.03 6.17 -34.19
CA ARG A 36 -3.24 5.63 -33.55
C ARG A 36 -2.87 4.70 -32.38
N GLN A 37 -1.88 3.83 -32.55
CA GLN A 37 -1.45 2.89 -31.52
C GLN A 37 -0.83 3.61 -30.32
N VAL A 38 0.00 4.63 -30.56
CA VAL A 38 0.58 5.47 -29.49
C VAL A 38 -0.53 6.17 -28.70
N ASN A 39 -1.52 6.73 -29.37
CA ASN A 39 -2.64 7.40 -28.69
C ASN A 39 -3.45 6.43 -27.82
N ILE A 40 -3.70 5.20 -28.30
CA ILE A 40 -4.43 4.18 -27.54
C ILE A 40 -3.64 3.78 -26.28
N THR A 41 -2.33 3.52 -26.42
CA THR A 41 -1.50 3.13 -25.28
C THR A 41 -1.35 4.26 -24.25
N ASN A 42 -1.28 5.51 -24.69
CA ASN A 42 -1.27 6.65 -23.77
C ASN A 42 -2.61 6.81 -23.01
N GLN A 43 -3.74 6.62 -23.71
CA GLN A 43 -5.04 6.63 -23.05
C GLN A 43 -5.16 5.52 -22.01
N GLU A 44 -4.67 4.32 -22.30
CA GLU A 44 -4.63 3.21 -21.37
C GLU A 44 -3.72 3.50 -20.16
N LYS A 45 -2.51 4.07 -20.40
CA LYS A 45 -1.63 4.56 -19.32
C LYS A 45 -2.35 5.53 -18.38
N ASN A 46 -3.01 6.55 -18.95
CA ASN A 46 -3.70 7.58 -18.18
C ASN A 46 -4.90 7.04 -17.41
N TYR A 47 -5.63 6.08 -17.98
CA TYR A 47 -6.70 5.37 -17.29
C TYR A 47 -6.15 4.62 -16.06
N LEU A 48 -5.09 3.83 -16.22
CA LEU A 48 -4.47 3.08 -15.13
C LEU A 48 -3.85 3.99 -14.07
N LEU A 49 -3.22 5.10 -14.48
CA LEU A 49 -2.71 6.10 -13.52
C LEU A 49 -3.85 6.74 -12.72
N THR A 50 -5.01 6.98 -13.35
CA THR A 50 -6.21 7.46 -12.66
C THR A 50 -6.69 6.46 -11.60
N ASP A 51 -6.72 5.18 -11.92
CA ASP A 51 -7.09 4.15 -10.94
C ASP A 51 -6.00 3.95 -9.88
N LEU A 52 -4.73 4.11 -10.23
CA LEU A 52 -3.63 4.13 -9.27
C LEU A 52 -3.79 5.26 -8.25
N THR A 53 -4.21 6.47 -8.67
CA THR A 53 -4.44 7.58 -7.72
C THR A 53 -5.49 7.23 -6.67
N LYS A 54 -6.60 6.57 -7.05
CA LYS A 54 -7.64 6.10 -6.11
C LYS A 54 -7.09 5.05 -5.15
N THR A 55 -6.28 4.12 -5.67
CA THR A 55 -5.62 3.09 -4.88
C THR A 55 -4.67 3.70 -3.85
N LEU A 56 -3.83 4.66 -4.27
CA LEU A 56 -2.92 5.38 -3.39
C LEU A 56 -3.67 6.16 -2.29
N GLU A 57 -4.79 6.82 -2.61
CA GLU A 57 -5.64 7.51 -1.63
C GLU A 57 -6.24 6.53 -0.61
N SER A 58 -6.68 5.35 -1.06
CA SER A 58 -7.17 4.29 -0.18
C SER A 58 -6.08 3.78 0.76
N ASP A 59 -4.87 3.52 0.25
CA ASP A 59 -3.73 3.06 1.02
C ASP A 59 -3.25 4.11 2.04
N ILE A 60 -3.23 5.40 1.67
CA ILE A 60 -2.93 6.50 2.59
C ILE A 60 -3.92 6.53 3.75
N ASN A 61 -5.22 6.33 3.46
CA ASN A 61 -6.24 6.28 4.50
C ASN A 61 -6.06 5.06 5.43
N GLN A 62 -5.72 3.88 4.88
CA GLN A 62 -5.41 2.70 5.68
C GLN A 62 -4.22 2.96 6.61
N ILE A 63 -3.12 3.54 6.08
CA ILE A 63 -1.94 3.89 6.89
C ILE A 63 -2.32 4.86 8.02
N LYS A 64 -3.17 5.85 7.75
CA LYS A 64 -3.61 6.82 8.76
C LYS A 64 -4.35 6.13 9.91
N ILE A 65 -5.30 5.26 9.62
CA ILE A 65 -6.05 4.50 10.63
C ILE A 65 -5.09 3.68 11.51
N ILE A 66 -4.10 3.03 10.89
CA ILE A 66 -3.11 2.23 11.62
C ILE A 66 -2.24 3.12 12.52
N LEU A 67 -1.80 4.28 12.03
CA LEU A 67 -1.02 5.23 12.82
C LEU A 67 -1.79 5.77 14.03
N ASP A 68 -3.09 6.04 13.89
CA ASP A 68 -3.95 6.47 14.98
C ASP A 68 -4.06 5.36 16.06
N ASN A 69 -4.28 4.10 15.65
CA ASN A 69 -4.30 2.94 16.56
C ASN A 69 -2.97 2.71 17.28
N LEU A 70 -1.84 2.86 16.58
CA LEU A 70 -0.51 2.76 17.17
C LEU A 70 -0.27 3.89 18.20
N GLY A 71 -0.72 5.11 17.90
CA GLY A 71 -0.63 6.24 18.82
C GLY A 71 -1.42 6.02 20.11
N ASP A 72 -2.61 5.44 20.03
CA ASP A 72 -3.41 5.10 21.21
C ASP A 72 -2.81 3.92 21.98
N SER A 73 -2.22 2.95 21.27
CA SER A 73 -1.49 1.85 21.89
C SER A 73 -0.25 2.33 22.66
N ASP A 74 0.53 3.28 22.13
CA ASP A 74 1.68 3.85 22.87
C ASP A 74 1.24 4.53 24.18
N LYS A 75 0.18 5.36 24.12
CA LYS A 75 -0.39 6.00 25.33
C LYS A 75 -0.82 4.97 26.38
N ASN A 76 -1.45 3.89 25.95
CA ASN A 76 -1.89 2.80 26.83
C ASN A 76 -0.73 2.05 27.42
N LEU A 77 0.32 1.76 26.64
CA LEU A 77 1.56 1.13 27.13
C LEU A 77 2.27 1.99 28.17
N VAL A 78 2.34 3.31 27.95
CA VAL A 78 2.91 4.26 28.93
C VAL A 78 2.13 4.20 30.24
N LYS A 79 0.79 4.25 30.20
CA LYS A 79 -0.05 4.18 31.41
C LYS A 79 0.21 2.91 32.22
N LEU A 80 0.33 1.75 31.54
CA LEU A 80 0.60 0.48 32.24
C LEU A 80 1.99 0.46 32.85
N LEU A 81 3.01 0.90 32.12
CA LEU A 81 4.39 0.96 32.63
C LEU A 81 4.50 1.90 33.84
N ASP A 82 3.84 3.05 33.81
CA ASP A 82 3.81 4.00 34.91
C ASP A 82 3.09 3.42 36.13
N ASP A 83 1.98 2.70 35.93
CA ASP A 83 1.27 2.04 37.03
C ASP A 83 2.10 0.93 37.67
N ILE A 84 2.80 0.11 36.86
CA ILE A 84 3.72 -0.92 37.39
C ILE A 84 4.85 -0.26 38.18
N ASN A 85 5.46 0.80 37.70
CA ASN A 85 6.51 1.57 38.38
C ASN A 85 6.03 2.17 39.70
N ASN A 86 4.73 2.41 39.83
CA ASN A 86 4.07 2.89 41.05
C ASN A 86 3.42 1.74 41.88
N ASN A 87 3.85 0.49 41.70
CA ASN A 87 3.35 -0.69 42.41
C ASN A 87 1.82 -0.89 42.29
N HIS A 88 1.23 -0.57 41.16
CA HIS A 88 -0.19 -0.66 40.89
C HIS A 88 -1.04 0.23 41.81
N ALA A 89 -0.70 1.50 41.85
CA ALA A 89 -1.38 2.51 42.65
C ALA A 89 -2.17 3.54 41.82
N LEU A 90 -2.04 3.52 40.47
CA LEU A 90 -2.62 4.52 39.59
C LEU A 90 -3.88 4.02 38.88
N LEU A 91 -3.99 2.74 38.61
CA LEU A 91 -5.07 2.10 37.87
C LEU A 91 -5.79 1.07 38.73
N THR A 92 -7.05 0.83 38.43
CA THR A 92 -7.79 -0.31 39.01
C THR A 92 -7.47 -1.60 38.24
N ASP A 93 -7.67 -2.77 38.87
CA ASP A 93 -7.54 -4.08 38.25
C ASP A 93 -8.31 -4.18 36.91
N ARG A 94 -9.50 -3.59 36.86
CA ARG A 94 -10.35 -3.59 35.69
C ARG A 94 -9.76 -2.74 34.55
N GLU A 95 -9.35 -1.52 34.86
CA GLU A 95 -8.72 -0.62 33.88
C GLU A 95 -7.46 -1.23 33.27
N VAL A 96 -6.63 -1.89 34.07
CA VAL A 96 -5.46 -2.59 33.57
C VAL A 96 -5.85 -3.64 32.53
N VAL A 97 -6.83 -4.51 32.86
CA VAL A 97 -7.23 -5.58 31.93
C VAL A 97 -7.89 -5.03 30.67
N GLU A 98 -8.72 -3.99 30.77
CA GLU A 98 -9.32 -3.31 29.63
C GLU A 98 -8.25 -2.68 28.71
N ILE A 99 -7.24 -2.01 29.29
CA ILE A 99 -6.11 -1.45 28.53
C ILE A 99 -5.32 -2.56 27.85
N LEU A 100 -4.99 -3.65 28.53
CA LEU A 100 -4.27 -4.79 27.97
C LEU A 100 -5.01 -5.42 26.76
N LEU A 101 -6.34 -5.43 26.78
CA LEU A 101 -7.16 -5.91 25.66
C LEU A 101 -7.21 -4.94 24.49
N GLN A 102 -7.10 -3.62 24.74
CA GLN A 102 -7.16 -2.57 23.73
C GLN A 102 -5.84 -2.33 23.01
N ILE A 103 -4.72 -2.79 23.55
CA ILE A 103 -3.41 -2.63 22.91
C ILE A 103 -3.37 -3.38 21.59
N GLN A 104 -3.28 -2.64 20.51
CA GLN A 104 -3.17 -3.15 19.13
C GLN A 104 -1.78 -2.79 18.59
N ILE A 105 -0.79 -3.66 18.83
CA ILE A 105 0.59 -3.42 18.41
C ILE A 105 0.79 -3.71 16.93
N GLY A 106 -0.07 -4.51 16.31
CA GLY A 106 0.13 -5.04 14.98
C GLY A 106 -1.15 -5.09 14.14
N THR A 107 -1.67 -3.93 13.75
CA THR A 107 -2.56 -3.90 12.59
C THR A 107 -1.66 -3.75 11.36
N SER A 108 -1.55 -4.81 10.55
CA SER A 108 -0.66 -4.80 9.38
C SER A 108 -1.21 -3.92 8.27
N PHE A 109 -0.33 -3.17 7.62
CA PHE A 109 -0.64 -2.45 6.38
C PHE A 109 -0.54 -3.41 5.20
N PHE A 110 -1.55 -3.42 4.32
CA PHE A 110 -1.62 -4.24 3.12
C PHE A 110 -1.68 -3.35 1.88
N PRO A 111 -0.53 -3.09 1.21
CA PRO A 111 -0.51 -2.30 -0.02
C PRO A 111 -1.34 -2.95 -1.13
N GLN A 112 -2.16 -2.17 -1.81
CA GLN A 112 -2.96 -2.61 -2.96
C GLN A 112 -2.11 -2.48 -4.23
N ASP A 113 -1.48 -3.56 -4.69
CA ASP A 113 -0.55 -3.56 -5.81
C ASP A 113 -1.14 -3.98 -7.17
N GLY A 114 -2.46 -4.22 -7.22
CA GLY A 114 -3.12 -4.73 -8.42
C GLY A 114 -2.91 -3.83 -9.64
N ILE A 115 -3.16 -2.52 -9.51
CA ILE A 115 -3.01 -1.56 -10.60
C ILE A 115 -1.54 -1.38 -11.00
N PHE A 116 -0.61 -1.39 -10.03
CA PHE A 116 0.82 -1.36 -10.35
C PHE A 116 1.24 -2.59 -11.16
N ASN A 117 0.79 -3.79 -10.77
CA ASN A 117 1.07 -5.01 -11.51
C ASN A 117 0.47 -4.99 -12.92
N GLU A 118 -0.71 -4.37 -13.11
CA GLU A 118 -1.32 -4.18 -14.42
C GLU A 118 -0.51 -3.21 -15.29
N LEU A 119 -0.06 -2.07 -14.76
CA LEU A 119 0.86 -1.15 -15.44
C LEU A 119 2.13 -1.85 -15.94
N ILE A 120 2.71 -2.72 -15.10
CA ILE A 120 3.91 -3.48 -15.48
C ILE A 120 3.59 -4.52 -16.57
N SER A 121 2.51 -5.30 -16.41
CA SER A 121 2.22 -6.45 -17.27
C SER A 121 1.79 -6.07 -18.69
N ASN A 122 1.12 -4.93 -18.86
CA ASN A 122 0.70 -4.44 -20.19
C ASN A 122 1.71 -3.48 -20.84
N GLY A 123 2.80 -3.13 -20.13
CA GLY A 123 3.86 -2.25 -20.62
C GLY A 123 3.59 -0.75 -20.47
N SER A 124 2.42 -0.34 -19.95
CA SER A 124 2.06 1.08 -19.73
C SER A 124 3.00 1.78 -18.75
N PHE A 125 3.62 1.03 -17.85
CA PHE A 125 4.63 1.56 -16.92
C PHE A 125 5.81 2.22 -17.63
N ASN A 126 6.23 1.68 -18.80
CA ASN A 126 7.32 2.25 -19.58
C ASN A 126 6.98 3.59 -20.24
N LEU A 127 5.69 3.88 -20.38
CA LEU A 127 5.17 5.13 -20.99
C LEU A 127 5.05 6.27 -19.97
N ILE A 128 5.25 6.01 -18.69
CA ILE A 128 5.34 7.07 -17.67
C ILE A 128 6.59 7.90 -17.98
N GLU A 129 6.44 9.20 -18.17
CA GLU A 129 7.57 10.09 -18.50
C GLU A 129 8.34 10.53 -17.24
N ASN A 130 7.64 10.65 -16.12
CA ASN A 130 8.23 11.07 -14.86
C ASN A 130 9.09 9.94 -14.23
N GLU A 131 10.41 10.06 -14.34
CA GLU A 131 11.38 9.08 -13.84
C GLU A 131 11.36 8.97 -12.29
N GLU A 132 11.02 10.06 -11.58
CA GLU A 132 10.87 10.03 -10.13
C GLU A 132 9.66 9.17 -9.73
N LEU A 133 8.54 9.33 -10.43
CA LEU A 133 7.33 8.50 -10.23
C LEU A 133 7.64 7.02 -10.47
N LYS A 134 8.31 6.69 -11.59
CA LYS A 134 8.71 5.29 -11.89
C LYS A 134 9.56 4.70 -10.77
N SER A 135 10.60 5.41 -10.37
CA SER A 135 11.50 4.96 -9.31
C SER A 135 10.78 4.76 -7.97
N LEU A 136 9.89 5.70 -7.64
CA LEU A 136 9.11 5.66 -6.40
C LEU A 136 8.14 4.49 -6.39
N LEU A 137 7.36 4.28 -7.45
CA LEU A 137 6.42 3.16 -7.57
C LEU A 137 7.13 1.79 -7.49
N LEU A 138 8.28 1.64 -8.18
CA LEU A 138 9.09 0.44 -8.07
C LEU A 138 9.53 0.19 -6.62
N ASN A 139 10.08 1.22 -5.95
CA ASN A 139 10.52 1.09 -4.56
C ASN A 139 9.37 0.71 -3.62
N MET A 140 8.20 1.37 -3.76
CA MET A 140 7.02 1.14 -2.92
C MET A 140 6.49 -0.29 -3.05
N TYR A 141 6.25 -0.74 -4.28
CA TYR A 141 5.58 -2.02 -4.55
C TYR A 141 6.51 -3.23 -4.63
N THR A 142 7.84 -3.03 -4.58
CA THR A 142 8.81 -4.12 -4.46
C THR A 142 9.50 -4.09 -3.09
N HIS A 143 10.50 -3.24 -2.92
CA HIS A 143 11.36 -3.24 -1.72
C HIS A 143 10.61 -2.89 -0.42
N LYS A 144 9.81 -1.82 -0.43
CA LYS A 144 9.07 -1.40 0.78
C LYS A 144 7.95 -2.36 1.14
N LYS A 145 7.25 -2.93 0.15
CA LYS A 145 6.24 -3.95 0.36
C LYS A 145 6.82 -5.18 1.06
N GLU A 146 7.95 -5.71 0.58
CA GLU A 146 8.63 -6.86 1.20
C GLU A 146 9.10 -6.55 2.62
N ARG A 147 9.65 -5.35 2.84
CA ARG A 147 10.06 -4.91 4.16
C ARG A 147 8.88 -4.76 5.12
N ASN A 148 7.75 -4.22 4.64
CA ASN A 148 6.51 -4.14 5.42
C ASN A 148 6.03 -5.54 5.81
N TYR A 149 6.00 -6.49 4.89
CA TYR A 149 5.61 -7.87 5.15
C TYR A 149 6.50 -8.52 6.22
N ALA A 150 7.81 -8.38 6.11
CA ALA A 150 8.75 -8.93 7.10
C ALA A 150 8.53 -8.31 8.50
N THR A 151 8.40 -6.98 8.57
CA THR A 151 8.19 -6.26 9.83
C THR A 151 6.85 -6.61 10.46
N SER A 152 5.76 -6.61 9.69
CA SER A 152 4.43 -6.94 10.21
C SER A 152 4.35 -8.40 10.67
N THR A 153 4.98 -9.34 9.98
CA THR A 153 5.05 -10.74 10.40
C THR A 153 5.75 -10.91 11.75
N GLU A 154 6.84 -10.18 11.98
CA GLU A 154 7.54 -10.19 13.29
C GLU A 154 6.63 -9.65 14.41
N ILE A 155 5.95 -8.55 14.16
CA ILE A 155 5.01 -7.94 15.11
C ILE A 155 3.82 -8.87 15.38
N ASP A 156 3.26 -9.49 14.35
CA ASP A 156 2.13 -10.43 14.49
C ASP A 156 2.51 -11.65 15.33
N ASN A 157 3.70 -12.21 15.13
CA ASN A 157 4.23 -13.30 15.95
C ASN A 157 4.37 -12.88 17.42
N PHE A 158 4.88 -11.67 17.66
CA PHE A 158 4.95 -11.13 19.02
C PHE A 158 3.55 -10.97 19.63
N ASN A 159 2.57 -10.47 18.88
CA ASN A 159 1.19 -10.30 19.33
C ASN A 159 0.54 -11.63 19.73
N LEU A 160 0.76 -12.70 18.97
CA LEU A 160 0.22 -14.01 19.28
C LEU A 160 0.77 -14.55 20.62
N LEU A 161 2.07 -14.38 20.87
CA LEU A 161 2.70 -14.76 22.15
C LEU A 161 2.18 -13.90 23.30
N TRP A 162 2.14 -12.60 23.11
CA TRP A 162 1.62 -11.62 24.05
C TRP A 162 0.19 -11.94 24.50
N ARG A 163 -0.73 -12.11 23.56
CA ARG A 163 -2.14 -12.43 23.84
C ARG A 163 -2.27 -13.73 24.63
N LYS A 164 -1.51 -14.75 24.29
CA LYS A 164 -1.50 -16.02 25.02
C LYS A 164 -1.09 -15.84 26.49
N GLN A 165 -0.08 -15.03 26.74
CA GLN A 165 0.39 -14.73 28.11
C GLN A 165 -0.68 -13.96 28.90
N ILE A 166 -1.28 -12.91 28.32
CA ILE A 166 -2.35 -12.13 28.95
C ILE A 166 -3.54 -13.02 29.31
N MET A 167 -4.07 -13.77 28.34
CA MET A 167 -5.24 -14.63 28.57
C MET A 167 -4.97 -15.72 29.62
N GLY A 168 -3.75 -16.27 29.66
CA GLY A 168 -3.36 -17.31 30.63
C GLY A 168 -3.22 -16.79 32.05
N ASN A 169 -2.76 -15.55 32.23
CA ASN A 169 -2.46 -14.98 33.53
C ASN A 169 -3.63 -14.24 34.16
N PHE A 170 -4.50 -13.61 33.40
CA PHE A 170 -5.62 -12.79 33.91
C PHE A 170 -6.99 -13.48 33.86
N ARG A 171 -7.10 -14.70 33.34
CA ARG A 171 -8.35 -15.48 33.23
C ARG A 171 -9.50 -14.62 32.68
N ILE A 172 -9.30 -14.05 31.48
CA ILE A 172 -10.19 -13.07 30.89
C ILE A 172 -11.34 -13.77 30.16
N GLN A 173 -12.56 -13.23 30.34
CA GLN A 173 -13.73 -13.51 29.51
C GLN A 173 -14.24 -12.20 28.93
N PHE A 174 -14.46 -12.18 27.61
CA PHE A 174 -14.99 -11.01 26.91
C PHE A 174 -16.10 -11.44 25.95
N ASN A 175 -16.99 -10.51 25.65
CA ASN A 175 -17.90 -10.59 24.52
C ASN A 175 -17.23 -9.97 23.29
N TYR A 176 -17.52 -10.53 22.14
CA TYR A 176 -17.06 -10.02 20.87
C TYR A 176 -18.23 -9.40 20.12
N ASN A 177 -18.14 -8.11 19.85
CA ASN A 177 -19.13 -7.37 19.09
C ASN A 177 -18.49 -6.93 17.77
N SER A 178 -18.96 -7.47 16.64
CA SER A 178 -18.59 -7.02 15.31
C SER A 178 -19.71 -6.17 14.71
N TYR A 179 -19.33 -5.08 14.07
CA TYR A 179 -20.23 -4.26 13.25
C TYR A 179 -19.98 -4.57 11.77
N ASP A 180 -20.99 -4.40 10.93
CA ASP A 180 -20.88 -4.64 9.50
C ASP A 180 -19.73 -3.81 8.89
N GLY A 181 -18.83 -4.49 8.20
CA GLY A 181 -17.65 -3.88 7.55
C GLY A 181 -16.38 -3.84 8.38
N GLU A 182 -16.39 -4.26 9.64
CA GLU A 182 -15.18 -4.38 10.47
C GLU A 182 -14.62 -5.80 10.43
N ILE A 183 -13.33 -5.93 10.11
CA ILE A 183 -12.59 -7.21 10.20
C ILE A 183 -12.35 -7.57 11.67
N TYR A 184 -12.08 -6.57 12.51
CA TYR A 184 -11.83 -6.72 13.94
C TYR A 184 -12.93 -6.00 14.72
N GLY A 185 -13.77 -6.77 15.41
CA GLY A 185 -14.78 -6.22 16.30
C GLY A 185 -14.21 -5.74 17.64
N GLN A 186 -15.06 -5.11 18.44
CA GLN A 186 -14.70 -4.65 19.77
C GLN A 186 -14.82 -5.79 20.79
N GLN A 187 -13.88 -5.84 21.73
CA GLN A 187 -13.87 -6.77 22.85
C GLN A 187 -14.38 -6.06 24.10
N GLU A 188 -15.50 -6.53 24.65
CA GLU A 188 -16.07 -6.02 25.89
C GLU A 188 -15.73 -6.97 27.04
N LEU A 189 -14.98 -6.50 28.03
CA LEU A 189 -14.59 -7.28 29.21
C LEU A 189 -15.81 -7.60 30.07
N THR A 190 -16.15 -8.89 30.22
CA THR A 190 -17.27 -9.35 31.03
C THR A 190 -16.84 -9.89 32.39
N ARG A 191 -15.81 -10.73 32.42
CA ARG A 191 -15.28 -11.31 33.67
C ARG A 191 -13.77 -11.43 33.57
N PHE A 192 -13.09 -11.27 34.70
CA PHE A 192 -11.64 -11.47 34.79
C PHE A 192 -11.26 -11.88 36.21
N ARG A 193 -10.05 -12.42 36.31
CA ARG A 193 -9.34 -12.60 37.59
C ARG A 193 -7.98 -11.94 37.47
N PHE A 194 -7.77 -10.86 38.24
CA PHE A 194 -6.52 -10.14 38.24
C PHE A 194 -5.42 -10.92 38.92
N ASN A 195 -4.24 -10.96 38.32
CA ASN A 195 -3.05 -11.56 38.88
C ASN A 195 -2.01 -10.46 39.10
N LYS A 196 -2.06 -9.86 40.32
CA LYS A 196 -1.16 -8.76 40.69
C LYS A 196 0.32 -9.17 40.65
N GLN A 197 0.64 -10.43 41.02
CA GLN A 197 2.02 -10.90 40.98
C GLN A 197 2.58 -10.93 39.56
N TYR A 198 1.79 -11.40 38.59
CA TYR A 198 2.18 -11.38 37.18
C TYR A 198 2.22 -9.95 36.64
N TYR A 199 1.25 -9.12 37.01
CA TYR A 199 1.19 -7.72 36.59
C TYR A 199 2.45 -6.94 36.97
N LEU A 200 2.99 -7.16 38.17
CA LEU A 200 4.20 -6.52 38.64
C LEU A 200 5.49 -7.29 38.31
N SER A 201 5.40 -8.31 37.45
CA SER A 201 6.57 -9.13 37.11
C SER A 201 7.47 -8.46 36.09
N ASN A 202 8.76 -8.81 36.13
CA ASN A 202 9.71 -8.42 35.09
C ASN A 202 9.32 -8.95 33.68
N GLU A 203 8.61 -10.09 33.62
CA GLU A 203 8.14 -10.69 32.39
C GLU A 203 7.16 -9.77 31.69
N LEU A 204 6.09 -9.32 32.39
CA LEU A 204 5.11 -8.40 31.80
C LEU A 204 5.72 -7.04 31.51
N TYR A 205 6.52 -6.50 32.43
CA TYR A 205 7.21 -5.22 32.22
C TYR A 205 8.09 -5.24 30.97
N GLY A 206 8.86 -6.31 30.77
CA GLY A 206 9.68 -6.51 29.57
C GLY A 206 8.86 -6.61 28.29
N ALA A 207 7.74 -7.34 28.34
CA ALA A 207 6.83 -7.45 27.20
C ALA A 207 6.18 -6.11 26.83
N LEU A 208 5.74 -5.30 27.81
CA LEU A 208 5.21 -3.94 27.57
C LEU A 208 6.28 -3.02 26.98
N SER A 209 7.51 -3.10 27.49
CA SER A 209 8.64 -2.33 26.96
C SER A 209 8.98 -2.72 25.52
N GLN A 210 8.99 -4.01 25.19
CA GLN A 210 9.20 -4.50 23.84
C GLN A 210 8.06 -4.07 22.91
N SER A 211 6.82 -4.09 23.39
CA SER A 211 5.65 -3.58 22.66
C SER A 211 5.83 -2.14 22.22
N ARG A 212 6.35 -1.27 23.11
CA ARG A 212 6.63 0.14 22.75
C ARG A 212 7.70 0.28 21.68
N ILE A 213 8.72 -0.58 21.68
CA ILE A 213 9.73 -0.57 20.61
C ILE A 213 9.07 -0.89 19.27
N TYR A 214 8.22 -1.90 19.19
CA TYR A 214 7.51 -2.26 17.98
C TYR A 214 6.55 -1.16 17.51
N VAL A 215 5.78 -0.57 18.43
CA VAL A 215 4.90 0.58 18.12
C VAL A 215 5.71 1.73 17.53
N GLY A 216 6.81 2.15 18.17
CA GLY A 216 7.64 3.24 17.70
C GLY A 216 8.30 2.95 16.35
N MET A 217 8.81 1.75 16.16
CA MET A 217 9.46 1.30 14.93
C MET A 217 8.47 1.27 13.75
N TYR A 218 7.28 0.70 13.97
CA TYR A 218 6.27 0.60 12.92
C TYR A 218 5.62 1.95 12.60
N THR A 219 5.38 2.78 13.61
CA THR A 219 4.93 4.18 13.43
C THR A 219 5.88 4.96 12.54
N ARG A 220 7.20 4.87 12.78
CA ARG A 220 8.20 5.53 11.94
C ARG A 220 8.15 5.00 10.50
N PHE A 221 8.13 3.70 10.34
CA PHE A 221 8.09 3.05 9.04
C PHE A 221 6.85 3.46 8.22
N LEU A 222 5.67 3.46 8.84
CA LEU A 222 4.42 3.87 8.17
C LEU A 222 4.36 5.37 7.86
N ASN A 223 4.94 6.23 8.68
CA ASN A 223 5.04 7.66 8.37
C ASN A 223 5.94 7.89 7.14
N ASP A 224 7.08 7.19 7.05
CA ASP A 224 7.95 7.26 5.88
C ASP A 224 7.20 6.79 4.62
N GLN A 225 6.48 5.67 4.70
CA GLN A 225 5.64 5.19 3.59
C GLN A 225 4.54 6.18 3.22
N LYS A 226 3.81 6.73 4.19
CA LYS A 226 2.75 7.70 3.93
C LYS A 226 3.27 8.91 3.13
N ASN A 227 4.48 9.38 3.43
CA ASN A 227 5.09 10.48 2.68
C ASN A 227 5.39 10.07 1.23
N GLU A 228 5.92 8.85 1.00
CA GLU A 228 6.16 8.31 -0.33
C GLU A 228 4.85 8.16 -1.14
N TYR A 229 3.78 7.63 -0.51
CA TYR A 229 2.46 7.51 -1.13
C TYR A 229 1.86 8.86 -1.52
N ASN A 230 2.00 9.89 -0.67
CA ASN A 230 1.56 11.25 -0.99
C ASN A 230 2.35 11.84 -2.18
N THR A 231 3.66 11.61 -2.23
CA THR A 231 4.50 12.03 -3.35
C THR A 231 4.10 11.31 -4.65
N ALA A 232 3.93 9.99 -4.59
CA ALA A 232 3.47 9.20 -5.75
C ALA A 232 2.10 9.67 -6.25
N LEU A 233 1.17 9.97 -5.35
CA LEU A 233 -0.16 10.50 -5.68
C LEU A 233 -0.07 11.86 -6.41
N ALA A 234 0.76 12.77 -5.91
CA ALA A 234 0.96 14.08 -6.53
C ALA A 234 1.59 13.96 -7.92
N LEU A 235 2.65 13.16 -8.05
CA LEU A 235 3.34 12.93 -9.34
C LEU A 235 2.42 12.21 -10.35
N SER A 236 1.61 11.23 -9.92
CA SER A 236 0.64 10.57 -10.80
C SER A 236 -0.41 11.53 -11.34
N LYS A 237 -0.91 12.46 -10.52
CA LYS A 237 -1.86 13.50 -10.95
C LYS A 237 -1.23 14.46 -11.95
N THR A 238 0.03 14.82 -11.78
CA THR A 238 0.77 15.67 -12.72
C THR A 238 0.98 14.97 -14.06
N GLU A 239 1.45 13.73 -14.03
CA GLU A 239 1.67 12.89 -15.22
C GLU A 239 0.41 12.76 -16.11
N ILE A 240 -0.77 12.59 -15.48
CA ILE A 240 -2.07 12.52 -16.21
C ILE A 240 -2.43 13.85 -16.87
N SER A 241 -2.08 14.97 -16.26
CA SER A 241 -2.50 16.31 -16.71
C SER A 241 -1.60 16.91 -17.79
N GLU A 242 -0.40 16.38 -18.00
CA GLU A 242 0.59 16.86 -18.97
C GLU A 242 0.42 16.21 -20.36
N ASP A 243 -0.40 15.16 -20.50
CA ASP A 243 -0.74 14.46 -21.75
C ASP A 243 -2.07 14.99 -22.33
#